data_3673f2a627fdb98b1c5a2863825cd3dd
#
_entry.id   3673f2a627fdb98b1c5a2863825cd3dd
#
_cell.length_a   1.000
_cell.length_b   1.000
_cell.length_c   1.000
_cell.angle_alpha   90.00
_cell.angle_beta   90.00
_cell.angle_gamma   90.00
#
_symmetry.space_group_name_H-M   'P 1'
#
loop_
_entity.id
_entity.type
_entity.pdbx_description
1 polymer ?
#
loop_
_entity_poly.entity_id
_entity_poly.type
_entity_poly.pdbx_seq_one_letter_code
_entity_poly.pdbx_strand_id
1 'polypeptide(L)'
;MTRDVDYLSELARHNAAAVCLSINSLDAELARVLEPRAASPAHRLAAVELLAKAGVPVGVLVAPIIPCLNDHEIPRVIAAVSEAGAKWVGKVVLRLPFAVAPLFEQWLERHAPLRKENVLSRVRALRSGKLNDARFGVRMRGEGIFADQISQMFDVARRKAGFPEDRTELSTEAFRRPGGSQLGFGF
;
A
#
# COMPACT_ATOMS: atom_id res chain seq x y z
N MET A 1 -1.71 -16.07 3.30
CA MET A 1 -1.64 -15.12 4.43
C MET A 1 -2.66 -15.48 5.51
N THR A 2 -3.98 -15.42 5.28
CA THR A 2 -4.97 -15.87 6.28
C THR A 2 -4.87 -17.36 6.64
N ARG A 3 -4.35 -18.20 5.75
CA ARG A 3 -4.05 -19.62 6.00
C ARG A 3 -2.97 -19.80 7.08
N ASP A 4 -2.07 -18.84 7.22
CA ASP A 4 -0.87 -18.96 8.07
C ASP A 4 -1.01 -18.12 9.36
N VAL A 5 -2.25 -17.80 9.77
CA VAL A 5 -2.57 -16.92 10.92
C VAL A 5 -1.94 -17.44 12.21
N ASP A 6 -1.95 -18.74 12.46
CA ASP A 6 -1.42 -19.32 13.69
C ASP A 6 0.09 -19.05 13.83
N TYR A 7 0.86 -19.23 12.74
CA TYR A 7 2.30 -18.92 12.71
C TYR A 7 2.57 -17.42 12.86
N LEU A 8 1.76 -16.58 12.19
CA LEU A 8 1.89 -15.14 12.28
C LEU A 8 1.58 -14.64 13.70
N SER A 9 0.55 -15.19 14.35
CA SER A 9 0.21 -14.88 15.73
C SER A 9 1.33 -15.25 16.69
N GLU A 10 1.92 -16.42 16.53
CA GLU A 10 3.03 -16.86 17.38
C GLU A 10 4.25 -15.91 17.22
N LEU A 11 4.62 -15.58 15.98
CA LEU A 11 5.69 -14.63 15.72
C LEU A 11 5.37 -13.22 16.26
N ALA A 12 4.11 -12.80 16.17
CA ALA A 12 3.67 -11.49 16.66
C ALA A 12 3.80 -11.35 18.18
N ARG A 13 3.62 -12.43 18.95
CA ARG A 13 3.87 -12.43 20.41
C ARG A 13 5.30 -12.03 20.79
N HIS A 14 6.24 -12.27 19.90
CA HIS A 14 7.64 -11.90 20.04
C HIS A 14 8.00 -10.61 19.30
N ASN A 15 7.03 -9.83 18.85
CA ASN A 15 7.23 -8.69 17.97
C ASN A 15 8.06 -9.02 16.70
N ALA A 16 8.06 -10.27 16.25
CA ALA A 16 8.91 -10.76 15.16
C ALA A 16 8.19 -10.77 13.80
N ALA A 17 6.89 -10.44 13.75
CA ALA A 17 6.12 -10.36 12.51
C ALA A 17 5.10 -9.22 12.54
N ALA A 18 4.92 -8.61 11.39
CA ALA A 18 3.80 -7.74 11.06
C ALA A 18 3.37 -8.00 9.62
N VAL A 19 2.10 -7.82 9.33
CA VAL A 19 1.56 -8.01 7.98
C VAL A 19 1.25 -6.66 7.35
N CYS A 20 1.55 -6.51 6.07
CA CYS A 20 1.19 -5.33 5.30
C CYS A 20 0.38 -5.73 4.07
N LEU A 21 -0.81 -5.14 3.92
CA LEU A 21 -1.68 -5.31 2.76
C LEU A 21 -1.79 -4.00 1.98
N SER A 22 -2.01 -4.07 0.67
CA SER A 22 -2.37 -2.89 -0.11
C SER A 22 -3.88 -2.87 -0.36
N ILE A 23 -4.49 -1.67 -0.25
CA ILE A 23 -5.87 -1.41 -0.66
C ILE A 23 -5.83 -0.10 -1.44
N ASN A 24 -6.09 -0.18 -2.74
CA ASN A 24 -6.02 0.96 -3.64
C ASN A 24 -7.38 1.68 -3.81
N SER A 25 -8.48 0.99 -3.58
CA SER A 25 -9.84 1.50 -3.74
C SER A 25 -10.81 0.62 -2.94
N LEU A 26 -11.94 1.19 -2.53
CA LEU A 26 -13.10 0.46 -2.02
C LEU A 26 -14.14 0.19 -3.10
N ASP A 27 -13.99 0.79 -4.26
CA ASP A 27 -14.80 0.50 -5.45
C ASP A 27 -14.39 -0.87 -6.03
N ALA A 28 -15.29 -1.84 -5.91
CA ALA A 28 -15.05 -3.21 -6.35
C ALA A 28 -14.87 -3.32 -7.88
N GLU A 29 -15.56 -2.48 -8.66
CA GLU A 29 -15.44 -2.47 -10.12
C GLU A 29 -14.09 -1.91 -10.54
N LEU A 30 -13.68 -0.78 -9.97
CA LEU A 30 -12.37 -0.20 -10.23
C LEU A 30 -11.26 -1.19 -9.81
N ALA A 31 -11.35 -1.77 -8.62
CA ALA A 31 -10.37 -2.75 -8.14
C ALA A 31 -10.29 -3.98 -9.06
N ARG A 32 -11.42 -4.47 -9.53
CA ARG A 32 -11.50 -5.63 -10.45
C ARG A 32 -10.80 -5.38 -11.77
N VAL A 33 -10.96 -4.19 -12.36
CA VAL A 33 -10.33 -3.88 -13.65
C VAL A 33 -8.86 -3.47 -13.52
N LEU A 34 -8.45 -2.89 -12.37
CA LEU A 34 -7.05 -2.58 -12.10
C LEU A 34 -6.23 -3.82 -11.75
N GLU A 35 -6.79 -4.71 -10.95
CA GLU A 35 -6.10 -5.88 -10.40
C GLU A 35 -6.96 -7.16 -10.56
N PRO A 36 -7.23 -7.65 -11.78
CA PRO A 36 -8.23 -8.69 -12.05
C PRO A 36 -7.95 -10.04 -11.39
N ARG A 37 -6.71 -10.28 -10.93
CA ARG A 37 -6.31 -11.51 -10.24
C ARG A 37 -6.18 -11.34 -8.72
N ALA A 38 -6.42 -10.14 -8.21
CA ALA A 38 -6.26 -9.85 -6.79
C ALA A 38 -7.58 -10.06 -6.03
N ALA A 39 -7.48 -10.23 -4.71
CA ALA A 39 -8.64 -10.28 -3.84
C ALA A 39 -9.39 -8.93 -3.87
N SER A 40 -10.72 -9.00 -3.79
CA SER A 40 -11.56 -7.80 -3.75
C SER A 40 -11.26 -6.94 -2.51
N PRO A 41 -11.60 -5.63 -2.53
CA PRO A 41 -11.45 -4.75 -1.36
C PRO A 41 -12.10 -5.31 -0.11
N ALA A 42 -13.29 -5.88 -0.21
CA ALA A 42 -14.00 -6.49 0.92
C ALA A 42 -13.23 -7.68 1.51
N HIS A 43 -12.65 -8.55 0.67
CA HIS A 43 -11.83 -9.66 1.15
C HIS A 43 -10.51 -9.18 1.77
N ARG A 44 -9.92 -8.09 1.27
CA ARG A 44 -8.71 -7.51 1.87
C ARG A 44 -9.02 -6.89 3.24
N LEU A 45 -10.15 -6.19 3.40
CA LEU A 45 -10.61 -5.67 4.70
C LEU A 45 -10.89 -6.79 5.69
N ALA A 46 -11.61 -7.85 5.27
CA ALA A 46 -11.83 -9.03 6.10
C ALA A 46 -10.53 -9.72 6.55
N ALA A 47 -9.51 -9.73 5.68
CA ALA A 47 -8.19 -10.24 6.05
C ALA A 47 -7.49 -9.35 7.08
N VAL A 48 -7.63 -8.01 6.99
CA VAL A 48 -7.12 -7.08 8.02
C VAL A 48 -7.79 -7.38 9.36
N GLU A 49 -9.11 -7.47 9.37
CA GLU A 49 -9.89 -7.75 10.58
C GLU A 49 -9.52 -9.09 11.24
N LEU A 50 -9.41 -10.15 10.43
CA LEU A 50 -9.05 -11.48 10.92
C LEU A 50 -7.65 -11.48 11.55
N LEU A 51 -6.67 -10.89 10.89
CA LEU A 51 -5.30 -10.80 11.42
C LEU A 51 -5.22 -9.93 12.67
N ALA A 52 -5.92 -8.80 12.69
CA ALA A 52 -5.98 -7.92 13.87
C ALA A 52 -6.62 -8.64 15.08
N LYS A 53 -7.72 -9.36 14.88
CA LYS A 53 -8.35 -10.20 15.92
C LYS A 53 -7.44 -11.30 16.44
N ALA A 54 -6.58 -11.84 15.58
CA ALA A 54 -5.59 -12.84 15.95
C ALA A 54 -4.33 -12.25 16.64
N GLY A 55 -4.30 -10.94 16.92
CA GLY A 55 -3.18 -10.27 17.58
C GLY A 55 -1.97 -9.99 16.66
N VAL A 56 -2.12 -10.18 15.36
CA VAL A 56 -1.06 -9.88 14.38
C VAL A 56 -1.10 -8.38 14.06
N PRO A 57 -0.01 -7.63 14.22
CA PRO A 57 0.05 -6.23 13.79
C PRO A 57 -0.14 -6.11 12.27
N VAL A 58 -1.17 -5.39 11.83
CA VAL A 58 -1.48 -5.21 10.40
C VAL A 58 -1.34 -3.75 10.02
N GLY A 59 -0.57 -3.50 8.97
CA GLY A 59 -0.54 -2.21 8.30
C GLY A 59 -1.20 -2.26 6.93
N VAL A 60 -1.72 -1.13 6.49
CA VAL A 60 -2.29 -1.02 5.15
C VAL A 60 -1.60 0.08 4.35
N LEU A 61 -1.20 -0.26 3.13
CA LEU A 61 -0.77 0.71 2.13
C LEU A 61 -1.96 1.12 1.26
N VAL A 62 -2.31 2.39 1.30
CA VAL A 62 -3.20 2.99 0.29
C VAL A 62 -2.37 3.14 -0.98
N ALA A 63 -2.41 2.11 -1.83
CA ALA A 63 -1.48 1.98 -2.95
C ALA A 63 -2.02 1.06 -4.07
N PRO A 64 -1.80 1.45 -5.34
CA PRO A 64 -1.33 2.78 -5.76
C PRO A 64 -2.41 3.85 -5.64
N ILE A 65 -2.03 5.06 -5.23
CA ILE A 65 -2.87 6.24 -5.38
C ILE A 65 -2.71 6.74 -6.81
N ILE A 66 -3.79 6.79 -7.55
CA ILE A 66 -3.86 7.24 -8.94
C ILE A 66 -4.60 8.58 -8.96
N PRO A 67 -3.90 9.69 -9.22
CA PRO A 67 -4.54 11.01 -9.23
C PRO A 67 -5.72 11.08 -10.20
N CYS A 68 -6.79 11.76 -9.83
CA CYS A 68 -8.05 11.89 -10.59
C CYS A 68 -8.80 10.56 -10.83
N LEU A 69 -8.34 9.45 -10.25
CA LEU A 69 -9.03 8.16 -10.39
C LEU A 69 -9.53 7.60 -9.05
N ASN A 70 -8.63 7.38 -8.08
CA ASN A 70 -8.98 6.86 -6.77
C ASN A 70 -8.46 7.71 -5.58
N ASP A 71 -7.77 8.81 -5.83
CA ASP A 71 -7.23 9.69 -4.80
C ASP A 71 -8.30 10.26 -3.86
N HIS A 72 -9.51 10.51 -4.37
CA HIS A 72 -10.66 10.95 -3.59
C HIS A 72 -11.14 9.92 -2.56
N GLU A 73 -10.78 8.64 -2.72
CA GLU A 73 -11.16 7.57 -1.79
C GLU A 73 -10.24 7.48 -0.55
N ILE A 74 -9.09 8.17 -0.54
CA ILE A 74 -8.11 8.07 0.54
C ILE A 74 -8.73 8.16 1.94
N PRO A 75 -9.61 9.15 2.26
CA PRO A 75 -10.20 9.24 3.59
C PRO A 75 -11.10 8.05 3.94
N ARG A 76 -11.85 7.55 2.95
CA ARG A 76 -12.75 6.40 3.13
C ARG A 76 -11.99 5.11 3.34
N VAL A 77 -10.92 4.89 2.55
CA VAL A 77 -10.04 3.72 2.70
C VAL A 77 -9.41 3.73 4.09
N ILE A 78 -8.87 4.88 4.54
CA ILE A 78 -8.23 5.00 5.85
C ILE A 78 -9.22 4.73 6.99
N ALA A 79 -10.45 5.26 6.90
CA ALA A 79 -11.50 4.97 7.89
C ALA A 79 -11.83 3.48 7.94
N ALA A 80 -12.09 2.86 6.79
CA ALA A 80 -12.43 1.44 6.72
C ALA A 80 -11.33 0.51 7.26
N VAL A 81 -10.06 0.82 7.01
CA VAL A 81 -8.95 -0.01 7.54
C VAL A 81 -8.72 0.23 9.03
N SER A 82 -9.03 1.43 9.55
CA SER A 82 -9.02 1.71 10.99
C SER A 82 -10.10 0.88 11.69
N GLU A 83 -11.33 0.87 11.17
CA GLU A 83 -12.43 0.05 11.67
C GLU A 83 -12.10 -1.45 11.63
N ALA A 84 -11.39 -1.92 10.60
CA ALA A 84 -10.91 -3.28 10.49
C ALA A 84 -9.76 -3.64 11.46
N GLY A 85 -9.22 -2.67 12.21
CA GLY A 85 -8.22 -2.89 13.24
C GLY A 85 -6.77 -2.77 12.79
N ALA A 86 -6.50 -2.15 11.64
CA ALA A 86 -5.14 -1.84 11.22
C ALA A 86 -4.40 -1.01 12.29
N LYS A 87 -3.09 -1.20 12.42
CA LYS A 87 -2.25 -0.49 13.39
C LYS A 87 -1.54 0.72 12.80
N TRP A 88 -1.28 0.73 11.51
CA TRP A 88 -0.68 1.85 10.80
C TRP A 88 -1.12 1.86 9.34
N VAL A 89 -0.99 3.01 8.71
CA VAL A 89 -1.26 3.19 7.27
C VAL A 89 -0.09 3.89 6.60
N GLY A 90 0.11 3.55 5.33
CA GLY A 90 1.08 4.20 4.46
C GLY A 90 0.47 4.51 3.11
N LYS A 91 1.20 5.26 2.28
CA LYS A 91 0.76 5.61 0.92
C LYS A 91 1.86 5.40 -0.10
N VAL A 92 1.48 5.04 -1.32
CA VAL A 92 2.36 5.04 -2.49
C VAL A 92 1.60 5.61 -3.67
N VAL A 93 2.12 6.68 -4.23
CA VAL A 93 1.57 7.27 -5.46
C VAL A 93 2.00 6.44 -6.67
N LEU A 94 1.12 6.30 -7.64
CA LEU A 94 1.32 5.51 -8.85
C LEU A 94 2.71 5.71 -9.46
N ARG A 95 3.34 4.59 -9.82
CA ARG A 95 4.62 4.52 -10.52
C ARG A 95 4.45 3.77 -11.83
N LEU A 96 5.02 4.33 -12.90
CA LEU A 96 4.92 3.75 -14.25
C LEU A 96 6.31 3.50 -14.83
N PRO A 97 7.09 2.56 -14.26
CA PRO A 97 8.43 2.27 -14.76
C PRO A 97 8.37 1.51 -16.09
N PHE A 98 9.28 1.88 -17.01
CA PHE A 98 9.53 1.18 -18.28
C PHE A 98 8.23 0.82 -19.05
N ALA A 99 8.03 -0.46 -19.32
CA ALA A 99 6.88 -0.98 -20.06
C ALA A 99 5.52 -0.81 -19.37
N VAL A 100 5.48 -0.46 -18.09
CA VAL A 100 4.23 -0.24 -17.36
C VAL A 100 3.51 1.01 -17.87
N ALA A 101 4.24 2.05 -18.31
CA ALA A 101 3.64 3.30 -18.78
C ALA A 101 2.71 3.07 -20.00
N PRO A 102 3.16 2.50 -21.13
CA PRO A 102 2.28 2.28 -22.27
C PRO A 102 1.14 1.29 -21.95
N LEU A 103 1.34 0.31 -21.08
CA LEU A 103 0.26 -0.60 -20.66
C LEU A 103 -0.82 0.15 -19.86
N PHE A 104 -0.42 1.06 -18.99
CA PHE A 104 -1.37 1.87 -18.22
C PHE A 104 -2.11 2.88 -19.09
N GLU A 105 -1.46 3.47 -20.10
CA GLU A 105 -2.10 4.33 -21.07
C GLU A 105 -3.20 3.58 -21.86
N GLN A 106 -2.90 2.36 -22.32
CA GLN A 106 -3.89 1.49 -22.98
C GLN A 106 -5.01 1.08 -22.03
N TRP A 107 -4.67 0.82 -20.76
CA TRP A 107 -5.68 0.53 -19.74
C TRP A 107 -6.62 1.71 -19.54
N LEU A 108 -6.11 2.93 -19.45
CA LEU A 108 -6.93 4.15 -19.33
C LEU A 108 -7.84 4.35 -20.55
N GLU A 109 -7.34 4.10 -21.76
CA GLU A 109 -8.17 4.15 -22.98
C GLU A 109 -9.36 3.20 -22.92
N ARG A 110 -9.15 2.02 -22.38
CA ARG A 110 -10.19 0.97 -22.31
C ARG A 110 -11.16 1.17 -21.16
N HIS A 111 -10.70 1.58 -19.98
CA HIS A 111 -11.48 1.54 -18.75
C HIS A 111 -11.86 2.91 -18.20
N ALA A 112 -11.16 3.97 -18.58
CA ALA A 112 -11.40 5.32 -18.11
C ALA A 112 -11.09 6.39 -19.18
N PRO A 113 -11.63 6.29 -20.41
CA PRO A 113 -11.25 7.15 -21.54
C PRO A 113 -11.46 8.64 -21.25
N LEU A 114 -12.55 9.00 -20.57
CA LEU A 114 -12.86 10.38 -20.22
C LEU A 114 -11.91 10.98 -19.18
N ARG A 115 -11.20 10.16 -18.43
CA ARG A 115 -10.24 10.58 -17.39
C ARG A 115 -8.78 10.47 -17.83
N LYS A 116 -8.50 9.81 -18.96
CA LYS A 116 -7.14 9.48 -19.41
C LYS A 116 -6.20 10.68 -19.35
N GLU A 117 -6.55 11.75 -20.07
CA GLU A 117 -5.68 12.93 -20.16
C GLU A 117 -5.47 13.61 -18.80
N ASN A 118 -6.51 13.68 -17.98
CA ASN A 118 -6.41 14.25 -16.64
C ASN A 118 -5.47 13.42 -15.75
N VAL A 119 -5.61 12.09 -15.76
CA VAL A 119 -4.75 11.18 -14.99
C VAL A 119 -3.29 11.31 -15.45
N LEU A 120 -3.03 11.22 -16.75
CA LEU A 120 -1.66 11.29 -17.29
C LEU A 120 -1.03 12.66 -17.04
N SER A 121 -1.78 13.75 -17.19
CA SER A 121 -1.32 15.10 -16.88
C SER A 121 -0.93 15.23 -15.41
N ARG A 122 -1.75 14.70 -14.48
CA ARG A 122 -1.45 14.71 -13.05
C ARG A 122 -0.24 13.85 -12.70
N VAL A 123 -0.11 12.66 -13.30
CA VAL A 123 1.07 11.80 -13.09
C VAL A 123 2.34 12.52 -13.57
N ARG A 124 2.32 13.19 -14.72
CA ARG A 124 3.45 14.00 -15.20
C ARG A 124 3.77 15.16 -14.25
N ALA A 125 2.76 15.86 -13.74
CA ALA A 125 2.95 16.95 -12.79
C ALA A 125 3.60 16.47 -11.47
N LEU A 126 3.32 15.23 -11.03
CA LEU A 126 3.95 14.61 -9.87
C LEU A 126 5.39 14.15 -10.11
N ARG A 127 5.88 14.13 -11.36
CA ARG A 127 7.12 13.50 -11.81
C ARG A 127 7.98 14.41 -12.67
N SER A 128 7.93 15.72 -12.42
CA SER A 128 8.70 16.73 -13.19
C SER A 128 8.49 16.60 -14.71
N GLY A 129 7.24 16.41 -15.14
CA GLY A 129 6.86 16.31 -16.55
C GLY A 129 6.98 14.90 -17.15
N LYS A 130 7.44 13.89 -16.40
CA LYS A 130 7.61 12.50 -16.84
C LYS A 130 6.49 11.59 -16.28
N LEU A 131 6.32 10.39 -16.82
CA LEU A 131 5.41 9.39 -16.26
C LEU A 131 6.04 8.56 -15.14
N ASN A 132 7.38 8.55 -15.04
CA ASN A 132 8.12 7.86 -14.00
C ASN A 132 9.31 8.69 -13.52
N ASP A 133 9.59 8.58 -12.23
CA ASP A 133 10.80 9.12 -11.59
C ASP A 133 11.38 8.04 -10.67
N ALA A 134 12.62 7.67 -10.90
CA ALA A 134 13.31 6.60 -10.16
C ALA A 134 14.05 7.14 -8.91
N ARG A 135 14.15 8.47 -8.72
CA ARG A 135 14.91 9.06 -7.61
C ARG A 135 14.41 8.57 -6.26
N PHE A 136 15.36 8.21 -5.40
CA PHE A 136 15.04 7.82 -4.02
C PHE A 136 14.39 9.01 -3.29
N GLY A 137 13.36 8.74 -2.47
CA GLY A 137 12.60 9.78 -1.77
C GLY A 137 11.43 10.36 -2.58
N VAL A 138 11.58 10.52 -3.90
CA VAL A 138 10.54 11.07 -4.79
C VAL A 138 9.67 9.97 -5.40
N ARG A 139 10.27 8.85 -5.78
CA ARG A 139 9.60 7.76 -6.54
C ARG A 139 8.31 7.24 -5.92
N MET A 140 8.17 7.30 -4.58
CA MET A 140 6.98 6.78 -3.87
C MET A 140 5.95 7.87 -3.56
N ARG A 141 6.37 9.13 -3.47
CA ARG A 141 5.53 10.26 -3.02
C ARG A 141 5.13 11.19 -4.16
N GLY A 142 6.02 11.36 -5.16
CA GLY A 142 5.93 12.46 -6.10
C GLY A 142 6.48 13.77 -5.52
N GLU A 143 6.37 14.84 -6.29
CA GLU A 143 6.77 16.20 -5.90
C GLU A 143 5.79 17.23 -6.49
N GLY A 144 5.80 18.46 -5.94
CA GLY A 144 4.96 19.56 -6.38
C GLY A 144 3.56 19.59 -5.76
N ILE A 145 2.78 20.60 -6.10
CA ILE A 145 1.50 20.97 -5.44
C ILE A 145 0.54 19.78 -5.31
N PHE A 146 0.43 18.91 -6.34
CA PHE A 146 -0.48 17.76 -6.28
C PHE A 146 0.01 16.65 -5.35
N ALA A 147 1.33 16.48 -5.24
CA ALA A 147 1.91 15.55 -4.25
C ALA A 147 1.64 16.05 -2.83
N ASP A 148 1.76 17.35 -2.61
CA ASP A 148 1.49 18.00 -1.33
C ASP A 148 0.00 17.87 -0.96
N GLN A 149 -0.92 18.08 -1.92
CA GLN A 149 -2.36 17.89 -1.70
C GLN A 149 -2.71 16.46 -1.31
N ILE A 150 -2.18 15.46 -2.04
CA ILE A 150 -2.37 14.04 -1.70
C ILE A 150 -1.80 13.75 -0.31
N SER A 151 -0.63 14.30 0.01
CA SER A 151 0.00 14.12 1.31
C SER A 151 -0.82 14.74 2.42
N GLN A 152 -1.28 15.97 2.27
CA GLN A 152 -2.11 16.66 3.25
C GLN A 152 -3.44 15.90 3.49
N MET A 153 -4.13 15.50 2.42
CA MET A 153 -5.36 14.73 2.53
C MET A 153 -5.15 13.40 3.27
N PHE A 154 -4.08 12.68 2.95
CA PHE A 154 -3.71 11.44 3.62
C PHE A 154 -3.39 11.69 5.11
N ASP A 155 -2.59 12.70 5.44
CA ASP A 155 -2.14 12.98 6.80
C ASP A 155 -3.30 13.48 7.68
N VAL A 156 -4.24 14.25 7.12
CA VAL A 156 -5.48 14.64 7.82
C VAL A 156 -6.34 13.40 8.10
N ALA A 157 -6.55 12.54 7.11
CA ALA A 157 -7.35 11.34 7.28
C ALA A 157 -6.70 10.36 8.28
N ARG A 158 -5.37 10.17 8.21
CA ARG A 158 -4.59 9.34 9.13
C ARG A 158 -4.75 9.81 10.59
N ARG A 159 -4.56 11.10 10.83
CA ARG A 159 -4.74 11.70 12.18
C ARG A 159 -6.16 11.57 12.68
N LYS A 160 -7.16 11.84 11.81
CA LYS A 160 -8.58 11.70 12.17
C LYS A 160 -8.96 10.26 12.55
N ALA A 161 -8.34 9.27 11.90
CA ALA A 161 -8.52 7.86 12.20
C ALA A 161 -7.67 7.34 13.39
N GLY A 162 -6.87 8.22 14.03
CA GLY A 162 -6.05 7.88 15.19
C GLY A 162 -4.80 7.06 14.92
N PHE A 163 -4.34 6.97 13.67
CA PHE A 163 -3.12 6.25 13.37
C PHE A 163 -1.85 6.99 13.80
N PRO A 164 -0.86 6.29 14.38
CA PRO A 164 0.44 6.86 14.73
C PRO A 164 1.23 7.27 13.48
N GLU A 165 2.31 8.05 13.70
CA GLU A 165 3.26 8.38 12.62
C GLU A 165 4.19 7.23 12.31
N ASP A 166 4.60 6.54 13.36
CA ASP A 166 5.58 5.47 13.26
C ASP A 166 4.91 4.12 13.02
N ARG A 167 5.68 3.24 12.40
CA ARG A 167 5.29 1.86 12.16
C ARG A 167 5.67 1.01 13.37
N THR A 168 5.04 -0.16 13.48
CA THR A 168 5.47 -1.20 14.42
C THR A 168 6.91 -1.58 14.15
N GLU A 169 7.79 -1.44 15.14
CA GLU A 169 9.16 -1.95 15.09
C GLU A 169 9.14 -3.46 15.35
N LEU A 170 9.91 -4.18 14.55
CA LEU A 170 10.08 -5.62 14.72
C LEU A 170 11.35 -5.93 15.53
N SER A 171 11.26 -6.94 16.39
CA SER A 171 12.39 -7.43 17.19
C SER A 171 13.00 -8.69 16.57
N THR A 172 14.30 -8.79 16.65
CA THR A 172 15.05 -10.01 16.32
C THR A 172 15.52 -10.79 17.54
N GLU A 173 15.15 -10.38 18.76
CA GLU A 173 15.62 -10.98 20.02
C GLU A 173 15.24 -12.46 20.17
N ALA A 174 14.06 -12.83 19.67
CA ALA A 174 13.57 -14.21 19.66
C ALA A 174 14.18 -15.07 18.55
N PHE A 175 14.93 -14.47 17.62
CA PHE A 175 15.51 -15.21 16.50
C PHE A 175 16.57 -16.18 17.02
N ARG A 176 16.46 -17.46 16.61
CA ARG A 176 17.48 -18.49 16.87
C ARG A 176 17.91 -19.07 15.53
N ARG A 177 19.19 -19.07 15.27
CA ARG A 177 19.72 -19.77 14.09
C ARG A 177 19.42 -21.26 14.23
N PRO A 178 18.89 -21.94 13.21
CA PRO A 178 18.84 -23.41 13.22
C PRO A 178 20.25 -23.93 13.48
N GLY A 179 20.40 -24.83 14.46
CA GLY A 179 21.69 -25.39 14.81
C GLY A 179 22.24 -26.25 13.66
N GLY A 180 23.08 -25.66 12.85
CA GLY A 180 23.89 -26.30 11.82
C GLY A 180 25.23 -25.55 11.74
N SER A 181 26.34 -26.29 11.70
CA SER A 181 27.64 -25.70 11.42
C SER A 181 27.57 -24.94 10.10
N GLN A 182 27.73 -23.63 10.15
CA GLN A 182 28.00 -22.86 8.96
C GLN A 182 29.31 -23.43 8.38
N LEU A 183 29.21 -24.06 7.20
CA LEU A 183 30.40 -24.44 6.47
C LEU A 183 31.22 -23.17 6.25
N GLY A 184 32.31 -23.04 6.95
CA GLY A 184 33.26 -21.95 6.74
C GLY A 184 33.81 -22.11 5.33
N PHE A 185 33.65 -21.08 4.51
CA PHE A 185 34.44 -20.98 3.30
C PHE A 185 35.89 -20.82 3.80
N GLY A 186 36.65 -21.94 3.81
CA GLY A 186 38.08 -21.86 3.97
C GLY A 186 38.70 -21.20 2.74
N PHE A 187 39.15 -19.98 2.89
CA PHE A 187 40.08 -19.35 1.97
C PHE A 187 41.52 -19.66 2.41
#